data_33d2c8b215da17a42c82cdeba1e5be7c
#
_entry.id   33d2c8b215da17a42c82cdeba1e5be7c
#
_cell.length_a   1.000
_cell.length_b   1.000
_cell.length_c   1.000
_cell.angle_alpha   90.00
_cell.angle_beta   90.00
_cell.angle_gamma   90.00
#
_symmetry.space_group_name_H-M   'P 1'
#
loop_
_entity.id
_entity.type
_entity.pdbx_description
1 polymer ?
#
loop_
_entity_poly.entity_id
_entity_poly.type
_entity_poly.pdbx_seq_one_letter_code
_entity_poly.pdbx_strand_id
1 'polypeptide(L)'
;MNELVPKIFDVMKTYSKDQLVKDIVAGIIVAIIALPLSIALALASGVSPEQGIYTAIFAGFVISFLGGSRVQIAGPTAAFATIVAGIVAKNGMDGLIVATIMAGIILVIMGLLKFGNLIRFIPYTITTGFTFGIAVTIVIGQIKDFLGLTYPAGTATVETMDKLKAIISNIGTFNIKALIVGAVSLAILIIWPKFKSLDKIPPSLIAVIVSVLMVKFIGPLKDVNTIGSLYTIKKGLPGVSVPSVNMDMILTLLPDALTIAVLAGIESLLSCVVSDGMIGSRHKPNMELVAQGAGNIVSALFGGIPATGAIARTAANVKNGGRTPIAGMVHSVTLLIVLVVLMPYAAWIPMPAIAAILFIVAYNMSGWREMVNLVKHSPKSDTLVLLTTMVLTVVFDLVVAIEVGIVMAALLFLKRMADVTEVRSWKYIGENIDENNDPESINLKKVPDKTLVYEIIGPMFFAAADKFMDIHMESDVKVVIIRMRGVPAMDISALRSLKNIHNVCKKRGITMVLSHVQEQPKSMMEKAGFAAEVGEDNFCANIDAALAYAQEIVG
;
A
#
# COMPACT_ATOMS: atom_id res chain seq x y z
N MET A 1 -3.24 24.89 -8.81
CA MET A 1 -4.40 24.05 -9.18
C MET A 1 -5.04 23.51 -7.92
N ASN A 2 -6.36 23.61 -7.81
CA ASN A 2 -7.07 23.18 -6.61
C ASN A 2 -7.02 21.64 -6.51
N GLU A 3 -6.28 21.11 -5.56
CA GLU A 3 -6.08 19.66 -5.37
C GLU A 3 -7.36 18.90 -5.00
N LEU A 4 -8.37 19.62 -4.52
CA LEU A 4 -9.67 19.07 -4.07
C LEU A 4 -10.80 19.26 -5.10
N VAL A 5 -10.47 19.37 -6.39
CA VAL A 5 -11.47 19.43 -7.47
C VAL A 5 -11.48 18.08 -8.21
N PRO A 6 -12.65 17.42 -8.35
CA PRO A 6 -12.77 16.17 -9.12
C PRO A 6 -12.20 16.26 -10.52
N LYS A 7 -11.53 15.19 -10.95
CA LYS A 7 -10.82 15.16 -12.24
C LYS A 7 -11.76 15.26 -13.44
N ILE A 8 -13.01 14.91 -13.28
CA ILE A 8 -14.03 15.00 -14.33
C ILE A 8 -14.17 16.44 -14.87
N PHE A 9 -14.13 17.45 -13.99
CA PHE A 9 -14.24 18.85 -14.41
C PHE A 9 -13.06 19.33 -15.26
N ASP A 10 -11.87 18.77 -15.02
CA ASP A 10 -10.69 19.08 -15.84
C ASP A 10 -10.83 18.44 -17.23
N VAL A 11 -11.31 17.21 -17.29
CA VAL A 11 -11.39 16.40 -18.52
C VAL A 11 -12.52 16.86 -19.43
N MET A 12 -13.66 17.26 -18.87
CA MET A 12 -14.82 17.71 -19.66
C MET A 12 -14.53 18.93 -20.54
N LYS A 13 -13.52 19.73 -20.20
CA LYS A 13 -13.11 20.90 -21.01
C LYS A 13 -12.59 20.54 -22.42
N THR A 14 -12.05 19.32 -22.58
CA THR A 14 -11.45 18.85 -23.84
C THR A 14 -12.09 17.55 -24.34
N TYR A 15 -13.29 17.24 -23.85
CA TYR A 15 -13.96 15.96 -24.13
C TYR A 15 -14.50 15.91 -25.57
N SER A 16 -14.21 14.83 -26.28
CA SER A 16 -14.64 14.62 -27.67
C SER A 16 -15.70 13.50 -27.78
N LYS A 17 -16.50 13.54 -28.85
CA LYS A 17 -17.48 12.48 -29.15
C LYS A 17 -16.81 11.13 -29.40
N ASP A 18 -15.64 11.10 -30.04
CA ASP A 18 -14.87 9.87 -30.27
C ASP A 18 -14.41 9.24 -28.95
N GLN A 19 -14.02 10.08 -27.98
CA GLN A 19 -13.63 9.59 -26.66
C GLN A 19 -14.85 9.08 -25.88
N LEU A 20 -16.02 9.70 -26.04
CA LEU A 20 -17.27 9.21 -25.43
C LEU A 20 -17.58 7.78 -25.87
N VAL A 21 -17.49 7.48 -27.16
CA VAL A 21 -17.73 6.13 -27.68
C VAL A 21 -16.72 5.13 -27.09
N LYS A 22 -15.45 5.50 -27.01
CA LYS A 22 -14.40 4.64 -26.41
C LYS A 22 -14.66 4.42 -24.93
N ASP A 23 -15.02 5.44 -24.18
CA ASP A 23 -15.33 5.32 -22.75
C ASP A 23 -16.57 4.45 -22.48
N ILE A 24 -17.61 4.56 -23.32
CA ILE A 24 -18.79 3.68 -23.24
C ILE A 24 -18.41 2.23 -23.49
N VAL A 25 -17.68 1.95 -24.57
CA VAL A 25 -17.24 0.58 -24.89
C VAL A 25 -16.35 0.01 -23.79
N ALA A 26 -15.37 0.78 -23.32
CA ALA A 26 -14.48 0.36 -22.25
C ALA A 26 -15.26 0.09 -20.94
N GLY A 27 -16.19 0.96 -20.57
CA GLY A 27 -17.03 0.80 -19.38
C GLY A 27 -17.87 -0.48 -19.42
N ILE A 28 -18.49 -0.78 -20.57
CA ILE A 28 -19.27 -2.02 -20.76
C ILE A 28 -18.37 -3.25 -20.66
N ILE A 29 -17.23 -3.26 -21.34
CA ILE A 29 -16.30 -4.40 -21.31
C ILE A 29 -15.82 -4.64 -19.88
N VAL A 30 -15.45 -3.59 -19.17
CA VAL A 30 -14.99 -3.71 -17.77
C VAL A 30 -16.12 -4.17 -16.84
N ALA A 31 -17.37 -3.77 -17.07
CA ALA A 31 -18.52 -4.27 -16.32
C ALA A 31 -18.71 -5.78 -16.48
N ILE A 32 -18.57 -6.29 -17.71
CA ILE A 32 -18.65 -7.73 -17.99
C ILE A 32 -17.52 -8.50 -17.28
N ILE A 33 -16.31 -7.94 -17.24
CA ILE A 33 -15.18 -8.53 -16.49
C ILE A 33 -15.43 -8.49 -14.98
N ALA A 34 -15.96 -7.39 -14.48
CA ALA A 34 -16.14 -7.14 -13.07
C ALA A 34 -17.27 -7.95 -12.44
N LEU A 35 -18.29 -8.34 -13.21
CA LEU A 35 -19.47 -9.03 -12.69
C LEU A 35 -19.14 -10.34 -11.95
N PRO A 36 -18.54 -11.37 -12.58
CA PRO A 36 -18.23 -12.61 -11.87
C PRO A 36 -17.21 -12.38 -10.75
N LEU A 37 -16.30 -11.44 -10.93
CA LEU A 37 -15.30 -11.09 -9.92
C LEU A 37 -15.92 -10.43 -8.68
N SER A 38 -16.89 -9.52 -8.85
CA SER A 38 -17.57 -8.87 -7.73
C SER A 38 -18.40 -9.86 -6.90
N ILE A 39 -19.05 -10.82 -7.58
CA ILE A 39 -19.76 -11.94 -6.94
C ILE A 39 -18.76 -12.80 -6.13
N ALA A 40 -17.65 -13.22 -6.78
CA ALA A 40 -16.65 -14.05 -6.16
C ALA A 40 -16.02 -13.41 -4.91
N LEU A 41 -15.75 -12.09 -4.96
CA LEU A 41 -15.18 -11.35 -3.84
C LEU A 41 -16.19 -11.17 -2.69
N ALA A 42 -17.47 -10.97 -2.97
CA ALA A 42 -18.51 -10.95 -1.93
C ALA A 42 -18.55 -12.28 -1.20
N LEU A 43 -18.60 -13.41 -1.94
CA LEU A 43 -18.59 -14.74 -1.36
C LEU A 43 -17.32 -15.02 -0.54
N ALA A 44 -16.15 -14.62 -1.05
CA ALA A 44 -14.88 -14.73 -0.31
C ALA A 44 -14.87 -13.91 0.98
N SER A 45 -15.65 -12.81 1.00
CA SER A 45 -15.85 -11.95 2.16
C SER A 45 -16.92 -12.46 3.14
N GLY A 46 -17.54 -13.62 2.88
CA GLY A 46 -18.58 -14.20 3.72
C GLY A 46 -19.91 -13.49 3.66
N VAL A 47 -20.18 -12.71 2.60
CA VAL A 47 -21.42 -11.96 2.41
C VAL A 47 -22.18 -12.44 1.18
N SER A 48 -23.41 -11.97 1.00
CA SER A 48 -24.25 -12.35 -0.15
C SER A 48 -23.67 -11.84 -1.48
N PRO A 49 -23.84 -12.58 -2.57
CA PRO A 49 -23.22 -12.27 -3.87
C PRO A 49 -23.62 -10.91 -4.44
N GLU A 50 -24.85 -10.45 -4.19
CA GLU A 50 -25.35 -9.15 -4.62
C GLU A 50 -24.59 -7.97 -3.98
N GLN A 51 -24.07 -8.13 -2.76
CA GLN A 51 -23.40 -7.05 -2.03
C GLN A 51 -22.09 -6.59 -2.71
N GLY A 52 -21.38 -7.51 -3.36
CA GLY A 52 -20.23 -7.16 -4.19
C GLY A 52 -20.61 -6.35 -5.44
N ILE A 53 -21.77 -6.64 -6.02
CA ILE A 53 -22.30 -5.88 -7.16
C ILE A 53 -22.77 -4.51 -6.71
N TYR A 54 -23.47 -4.41 -5.55
CA TYR A 54 -23.86 -3.12 -4.96
C TYR A 54 -22.65 -2.21 -4.76
N THR A 55 -21.57 -2.77 -4.23
CA THR A 55 -20.29 -2.05 -4.07
C THR A 55 -19.77 -1.50 -5.40
N ALA A 56 -19.72 -2.33 -6.44
CA ALA A 56 -19.22 -1.93 -7.75
C ALA A 56 -20.11 -0.88 -8.43
N ILE A 57 -21.41 -0.90 -8.15
CA ILE A 57 -22.37 0.09 -8.66
C ILE A 57 -22.22 1.40 -7.90
N PHE A 58 -22.48 1.40 -6.60
CA PHE A 58 -22.60 2.62 -5.82
C PHE A 58 -21.26 3.28 -5.53
N ALA A 59 -20.31 2.55 -4.96
CA ALA A 59 -18.98 3.09 -4.75
C ALA A 59 -18.27 3.38 -6.08
N GLY A 60 -18.37 2.48 -7.06
CA GLY A 60 -17.76 2.65 -8.37
C GLY A 60 -18.22 3.93 -9.07
N PHE A 61 -19.52 4.24 -9.02
CA PHE A 61 -20.08 5.47 -9.58
C PHE A 61 -19.56 6.72 -8.86
N VAL A 62 -19.68 6.74 -7.53
CA VAL A 62 -19.29 7.91 -6.71
C VAL A 62 -17.80 8.19 -6.85
N ILE A 63 -16.96 7.14 -6.78
CA ILE A 63 -15.51 7.28 -6.90
C ILE A 63 -15.12 7.74 -8.32
N SER A 64 -15.77 7.23 -9.37
CA SER A 64 -15.51 7.70 -10.72
C SER A 64 -15.92 9.16 -10.91
N PHE A 65 -17.05 9.60 -10.34
CA PHE A 65 -17.55 10.97 -10.47
C PHE A 65 -16.72 11.97 -9.66
N LEU A 66 -16.39 11.66 -8.39
CA LEU A 66 -15.66 12.56 -7.49
C LEU A 66 -14.14 12.36 -7.55
N GLY A 67 -13.64 11.30 -8.19
CA GLY A 67 -12.25 10.87 -8.11
C GLY A 67 -11.22 11.86 -8.62
N GLY A 68 -10.02 11.69 -8.10
CA GLY A 68 -8.82 12.40 -8.53
C GLY A 68 -8.15 11.79 -9.76
N SER A 69 -8.53 10.57 -10.15
CA SER A 69 -7.99 9.86 -11.32
C SER A 69 -8.86 10.05 -12.56
N ARG A 70 -8.25 9.93 -13.74
CA ARG A 70 -8.98 9.97 -15.02
C ARG A 70 -9.66 8.65 -15.37
N VAL A 71 -9.11 7.53 -14.93
CA VAL A 71 -9.43 6.20 -15.47
C VAL A 71 -9.70 5.14 -14.41
N GLN A 72 -9.68 5.52 -13.12
CA GLN A 72 -9.86 4.60 -12.00
C GLN A 72 -11.21 3.88 -12.10
N ILE A 73 -11.17 2.56 -11.94
CA ILE A 73 -12.35 1.73 -11.72
C ILE A 73 -12.29 1.21 -10.29
N ALA A 74 -13.28 1.57 -9.49
CA ALA A 74 -13.38 1.14 -8.10
C ALA A 74 -14.46 0.07 -7.91
N GLY A 75 -14.38 -0.62 -6.79
CA GLY A 75 -15.34 -1.66 -6.40
C GLY A 75 -14.75 -2.59 -5.33
N PRO A 76 -15.37 -3.75 -5.06
CA PRO A 76 -14.85 -4.71 -4.10
C PRO A 76 -13.51 -5.25 -4.58
N THR A 77 -12.55 -5.42 -3.66
CA THR A 77 -11.23 -6.01 -3.93
C THR A 77 -10.94 -7.19 -3.02
N ALA A 78 -10.03 -8.03 -3.45
CA ALA A 78 -9.63 -9.21 -2.70
C ALA A 78 -8.95 -8.87 -1.36
N ALA A 79 -8.34 -7.70 -1.27
CA ALA A 79 -7.67 -7.23 -0.06
C ALA A 79 -8.60 -7.08 1.14
N PHE A 80 -9.86 -6.77 0.89
CA PHE A 80 -10.85 -6.66 1.97
C PHE A 80 -11.49 -7.99 2.39
N ALA A 81 -11.31 -9.07 1.64
CA ALA A 81 -12.07 -10.30 1.84
C ALA A 81 -11.93 -10.86 3.27
N THR A 82 -10.71 -10.92 3.80
CA THR A 82 -10.45 -11.43 5.16
C THR A 82 -10.95 -10.49 6.25
N ILE A 83 -10.76 -9.18 6.08
CA ILE A 83 -11.20 -8.15 7.03
C ILE A 83 -12.72 -8.14 7.12
N VAL A 84 -13.39 -8.09 5.97
CA VAL A 84 -14.85 -8.11 5.90
C VAL A 84 -15.42 -9.39 6.51
N ALA A 85 -14.85 -10.55 6.18
CA ALA A 85 -15.26 -11.82 6.77
C ALA A 85 -15.11 -11.83 8.30
N GLY A 86 -14.02 -11.26 8.83
CA GLY A 86 -13.79 -11.13 10.27
C GLY A 86 -14.81 -10.23 10.97
N ILE A 87 -15.11 -9.07 10.40
CA ILE A 87 -16.09 -8.12 10.93
C ILE A 87 -17.49 -8.74 10.90
N VAL A 88 -17.89 -9.34 9.77
CA VAL A 88 -19.21 -9.96 9.61
C VAL A 88 -19.40 -11.13 10.57
N ALA A 89 -18.37 -11.95 10.78
CA ALA A 89 -18.44 -13.06 11.71
C ALA A 89 -18.61 -12.62 13.18
N LYS A 90 -18.00 -11.49 13.58
CA LYS A 90 -18.05 -10.98 14.96
C LYS A 90 -19.24 -10.05 15.19
N ASN A 91 -19.54 -9.16 14.25
CA ASN A 91 -20.45 -8.02 14.44
C ASN A 91 -21.61 -7.99 13.43
N GLY A 92 -21.72 -9.00 12.56
CA GLY A 92 -22.76 -9.06 11.55
C GLY A 92 -22.62 -8.00 10.45
N MET A 93 -23.68 -7.87 9.62
CA MET A 93 -23.72 -6.87 8.55
C MET A 93 -23.82 -5.43 9.07
N ASP A 94 -24.52 -5.22 10.18
CA ASP A 94 -24.64 -3.88 10.78
C ASP A 94 -23.27 -3.36 11.24
N GLY A 95 -22.45 -4.24 11.85
CA GLY A 95 -21.06 -3.91 12.19
C GLY A 95 -20.22 -3.56 10.98
N LEU A 96 -20.37 -4.29 9.88
CA LEU A 96 -19.66 -3.99 8.63
C LEU A 96 -20.08 -2.63 8.05
N ILE A 97 -21.38 -2.32 8.05
CA ILE A 97 -21.89 -1.03 7.56
C ILE A 97 -21.28 0.11 8.39
N VAL A 98 -21.30 0.00 9.73
CA VAL A 98 -20.73 1.03 10.62
C VAL A 98 -19.24 1.18 10.39
N ALA A 99 -18.46 0.08 10.37
CA ALA A 99 -17.03 0.12 10.13
C ALA A 99 -16.67 0.76 8.77
N THR A 100 -17.47 0.45 7.72
CA THR A 100 -17.26 1.00 6.37
C THR A 100 -17.59 2.49 6.30
N ILE A 101 -18.66 2.95 6.98
CA ILE A 101 -18.99 4.38 7.08
C ILE A 101 -17.89 5.13 7.83
N MET A 102 -17.45 4.59 8.97
CA MET A 102 -16.34 5.17 9.74
C MET A 102 -15.06 5.26 8.90
N ALA A 103 -14.70 4.20 8.18
CA ALA A 103 -13.58 4.19 7.27
C ALA A 103 -13.72 5.25 6.16
N GLY A 104 -14.93 5.40 5.62
CA GLY A 104 -15.24 6.43 4.64
C GLY A 104 -15.03 7.84 5.20
N ILE A 105 -15.49 8.11 6.43
CA ILE A 105 -15.27 9.40 7.10
C ILE A 105 -13.77 9.65 7.32
N ILE A 106 -13.03 8.64 7.79
CA ILE A 106 -11.57 8.74 7.99
C ILE A 106 -10.87 9.08 6.66
N LEU A 107 -11.23 8.43 5.56
CA LEU A 107 -10.68 8.71 4.23
C LEU A 107 -10.97 10.14 3.75
N VAL A 108 -12.19 10.64 3.98
CA VAL A 108 -12.55 12.04 3.68
C VAL A 108 -11.65 12.99 4.49
N ILE A 109 -11.52 12.76 5.79
CA ILE A 109 -10.66 13.58 6.67
C ILE A 109 -9.20 13.51 6.19
N MET A 110 -8.67 12.33 5.88
CA MET A 110 -7.32 12.16 5.34
C MET A 110 -7.11 12.95 4.04
N GLY A 111 -8.10 12.93 3.13
CA GLY A 111 -8.06 13.68 1.89
C GLY A 111 -8.06 15.21 2.11
N LEU A 112 -8.92 15.70 3.03
CA LEU A 112 -9.01 17.12 3.39
C LEU A 112 -7.73 17.61 4.10
N LEU A 113 -7.13 16.79 4.95
CA LEU A 113 -5.85 17.06 5.61
C LEU A 113 -4.63 16.85 4.69
N LYS A 114 -4.84 16.54 3.41
CA LYS A 114 -3.81 16.35 2.39
C LYS A 114 -2.85 15.16 2.66
N PHE A 115 -3.35 14.12 3.29
CA PHE A 115 -2.57 12.91 3.58
C PHE A 115 -2.36 12.01 2.35
N GLY A 116 -2.97 12.31 1.20
CA GLY A 116 -2.73 11.57 -0.04
C GLY A 116 -1.26 11.49 -0.46
N ASN A 117 -0.44 12.47 -0.05
CA ASN A 117 0.99 12.44 -0.31
C ASN A 117 1.79 11.54 0.68
N LEU A 118 1.20 11.16 1.82
CA LEU A 118 1.89 10.33 2.81
C LEU A 118 2.03 8.87 2.38
N ILE A 119 1.18 8.42 1.47
CA ILE A 119 1.23 7.03 0.99
C ILE A 119 2.56 6.68 0.33
N ARG A 120 3.27 7.66 -0.23
CA ARG A 120 4.62 7.47 -0.79
C ARG A 120 5.68 7.06 0.24
N PHE A 121 5.37 7.21 1.55
CA PHE A 121 6.25 6.78 2.63
C PHE A 121 6.04 5.33 3.04
N ILE A 122 5.04 4.64 2.49
CA ILE A 122 4.85 3.21 2.73
C ILE A 122 5.85 2.46 1.85
N PRO A 123 6.78 1.68 2.45
CA PRO A 123 7.77 0.94 1.69
C PRO A 123 7.14 -0.08 0.74
N TYR A 124 7.70 -0.19 -0.45
CA TYR A 124 7.24 -1.13 -1.47
C TYR A 124 7.30 -2.60 -1.00
N THR A 125 8.22 -2.93 -0.12
CA THR A 125 8.36 -4.25 0.49
C THR A 125 7.16 -4.64 1.34
N ILE A 126 6.55 -3.69 2.06
CA ILE A 126 5.33 -3.93 2.84
C ILE A 126 4.17 -4.23 1.89
N THR A 127 3.96 -3.37 0.86
CA THR A 127 2.87 -3.55 -0.09
C THR A 127 2.98 -4.87 -0.84
N THR A 128 4.17 -5.27 -1.25
CA THR A 128 4.40 -6.57 -1.91
C THR A 128 4.20 -7.73 -0.95
N GLY A 129 4.69 -7.63 0.28
CA GLY A 129 4.56 -8.66 1.31
C GLY A 129 3.10 -8.95 1.67
N PHE A 130 2.32 -7.92 2.00
CA PHE A 130 0.90 -8.15 2.34
C PHE A 130 0.07 -8.60 1.12
N THR A 131 0.33 -8.05 -0.08
CA THR A 131 -0.41 -8.47 -1.28
C THR A 131 -0.19 -9.94 -1.60
N PHE A 132 1.05 -10.42 -1.44
CA PHE A 132 1.34 -11.85 -1.57
C PHE A 132 0.66 -12.67 -0.46
N GLY A 133 0.72 -12.20 0.79
CA GLY A 133 0.03 -12.84 1.94
C GLY A 133 -1.49 -12.96 1.69
N ILE A 134 -2.16 -11.89 1.23
CA ILE A 134 -3.57 -11.92 0.86
C ILE A 134 -3.83 -12.96 -0.24
N ALA A 135 -2.98 -13.03 -1.27
CA ALA A 135 -3.13 -14.02 -2.32
C ALA A 135 -3.10 -15.46 -1.77
N VAL A 136 -2.20 -15.74 -0.84
CA VAL A 136 -2.13 -17.04 -0.13
C VAL A 136 -3.41 -17.31 0.67
N THR A 137 -3.90 -16.33 1.43
CA THR A 137 -5.14 -16.50 2.23
C THR A 137 -6.37 -16.76 1.36
N ILE A 138 -6.46 -16.11 0.18
CA ILE A 138 -7.54 -16.35 -0.79
C ILE A 138 -7.46 -17.77 -1.32
N VAL A 139 -6.27 -18.22 -1.75
CA VAL A 139 -6.11 -19.61 -2.25
C VAL A 139 -6.56 -20.61 -1.18
N ILE A 140 -6.08 -20.47 0.06
CA ILE A 140 -6.49 -21.35 1.15
C ILE A 140 -8.00 -21.32 1.36
N GLY A 141 -8.62 -20.13 1.34
CA GLY A 141 -10.06 -19.98 1.52
C GLY A 141 -10.90 -20.65 0.43
N GLN A 142 -10.37 -20.79 -0.80
CA GLN A 142 -11.10 -21.34 -1.94
C GLN A 142 -10.94 -22.87 -2.12
N ILE A 143 -10.03 -23.50 -1.40
CA ILE A 143 -9.81 -24.96 -1.49
C ILE A 143 -11.09 -25.73 -1.16
N LYS A 144 -11.85 -25.29 -0.16
CA LYS A 144 -13.14 -25.90 0.21
C LYS A 144 -14.09 -26.01 -0.98
N ASP A 145 -14.36 -24.91 -1.63
CA ASP A 145 -15.34 -24.83 -2.71
C ASP A 145 -14.82 -25.46 -4.01
N PHE A 146 -13.51 -25.38 -4.25
CA PHE A 146 -12.88 -26.02 -5.41
C PHE A 146 -12.92 -27.54 -5.33
N LEU A 147 -12.66 -28.11 -4.15
CA LEU A 147 -12.71 -29.55 -3.90
C LEU A 147 -14.10 -30.04 -3.48
N GLY A 148 -15.06 -29.15 -3.25
CA GLY A 148 -16.40 -29.48 -2.78
C GLY A 148 -16.42 -30.12 -1.39
N LEU A 149 -15.54 -29.67 -0.46
CA LEU A 149 -15.46 -30.21 0.88
C LEU A 149 -16.69 -29.83 1.71
N THR A 150 -17.15 -30.76 2.51
CA THR A 150 -18.22 -30.56 3.49
C THR A 150 -17.63 -30.48 4.89
N TYR A 151 -18.01 -29.43 5.64
CA TYR A 151 -17.57 -29.26 7.02
C TYR A 151 -18.71 -29.50 7.99
N PRO A 152 -18.45 -30.13 9.17
CA PRO A 152 -19.44 -30.23 10.23
C PRO A 152 -19.92 -28.87 10.70
N ALA A 153 -21.17 -28.81 11.20
CA ALA A 153 -21.71 -27.58 11.75
C ALA A 153 -20.85 -27.10 12.93
N GLY A 154 -20.59 -25.77 12.99
CA GLY A 154 -19.74 -25.16 14.01
C GLY A 154 -18.23 -25.20 13.74
N THR A 155 -17.77 -25.71 12.60
CA THR A 155 -16.36 -25.65 12.21
C THR A 155 -15.92 -24.19 12.05
N ALA A 156 -14.89 -23.76 12.82
CA ALA A 156 -14.29 -22.45 12.68
C ALA A 156 -13.60 -22.30 11.30
N THR A 157 -13.95 -21.25 10.58
CA THR A 157 -13.43 -20.98 9.23
C THR A 157 -13.20 -19.49 8.97
N VAL A 158 -12.99 -18.70 10.01
CA VAL A 158 -12.75 -17.26 9.91
C VAL A 158 -11.27 -17.00 9.64
N GLU A 159 -10.40 -17.47 10.52
CA GLU A 159 -8.96 -17.28 10.40
C GLU A 159 -8.34 -18.26 9.39
N THR A 160 -7.22 -17.85 8.78
CA THR A 160 -6.52 -18.67 7.77
C THR A 160 -6.05 -20.00 8.36
N MET A 161 -5.55 -20.01 9.59
CA MET A 161 -5.09 -21.22 10.27
C MET A 161 -6.24 -22.18 10.59
N ASP A 162 -7.42 -21.65 10.92
CA ASP A 162 -8.62 -22.47 11.13
C ASP A 162 -9.12 -23.08 9.82
N LYS A 163 -9.09 -22.32 8.71
CA LYS A 163 -9.38 -22.84 7.37
C LYS A 163 -8.45 -23.99 7.01
N LEU A 164 -7.14 -23.85 7.27
CA LEU A 164 -6.17 -24.93 7.02
C LEU A 164 -6.47 -26.19 7.85
N LYS A 165 -6.74 -26.04 9.15
CA LYS A 165 -7.15 -27.16 10.00
C LYS A 165 -8.42 -27.82 9.50
N ALA A 166 -9.45 -27.01 9.15
CA ALA A 166 -10.72 -27.52 8.59
C ALA A 166 -10.53 -28.30 7.30
N ILE A 167 -9.67 -27.81 6.37
CA ILE A 167 -9.33 -28.51 5.13
C ILE A 167 -8.67 -29.85 5.41
N ILE A 168 -7.63 -29.88 6.24
CA ILE A 168 -6.89 -31.11 6.57
C ILE A 168 -7.81 -32.14 7.23
N SER A 169 -8.62 -31.70 8.20
CA SER A 169 -9.52 -32.61 8.93
C SER A 169 -10.66 -33.17 8.08
N ASN A 170 -11.06 -32.47 7.01
CA ASN A 170 -12.20 -32.85 6.18
C ASN A 170 -11.81 -33.19 4.74
N ILE A 171 -10.54 -33.41 4.44
CA ILE A 171 -10.07 -33.70 3.08
C ILE A 171 -10.73 -34.97 2.50
N GLY A 172 -11.11 -35.93 3.36
CA GLY A 172 -11.80 -37.14 2.96
C GLY A 172 -13.23 -36.94 2.44
N THR A 173 -13.82 -35.75 2.62
CA THR A 173 -15.16 -35.40 2.11
C THR A 173 -15.15 -34.82 0.70
N PHE A 174 -14.00 -34.89 0.00
CA PHE A 174 -13.83 -34.26 -1.28
C PHE A 174 -14.82 -34.82 -2.34
N ASN A 175 -15.31 -33.94 -3.21
CA ASN A 175 -16.27 -34.27 -4.25
C ASN A 175 -15.61 -34.19 -5.63
N ILE A 176 -15.43 -35.34 -6.27
CA ILE A 176 -14.82 -35.46 -7.62
C ILE A 176 -15.60 -34.64 -8.66
N LYS A 177 -16.92 -34.50 -8.53
CA LYS A 177 -17.76 -33.74 -9.44
C LYS A 177 -17.46 -32.25 -9.35
N ALA A 178 -17.28 -31.73 -8.13
CA ALA A 178 -16.87 -30.36 -7.90
C ALA A 178 -15.46 -30.08 -8.47
N LEU A 179 -14.52 -31.02 -8.23
CA LEU A 179 -13.17 -30.93 -8.78
C LEU A 179 -13.17 -30.88 -10.32
N ILE A 180 -13.99 -31.68 -10.99
CA ILE A 180 -14.09 -31.67 -12.47
C ILE A 180 -14.58 -30.29 -12.95
N VAL A 181 -15.66 -29.76 -12.36
CA VAL A 181 -16.17 -28.44 -12.73
C VAL A 181 -15.14 -27.32 -12.46
N GLY A 182 -14.46 -27.38 -11.32
CA GLY A 182 -13.39 -26.45 -10.96
C GLY A 182 -12.20 -26.53 -11.92
N ALA A 183 -11.75 -27.76 -12.24
CA ALA A 183 -10.62 -27.99 -13.15
C ALA A 183 -10.90 -27.50 -14.57
N VAL A 184 -12.10 -27.77 -15.10
CA VAL A 184 -12.52 -27.27 -16.41
C VAL A 184 -12.59 -25.75 -16.41
N SER A 185 -13.17 -25.14 -15.36
CA SER A 185 -13.22 -23.69 -15.22
C SER A 185 -11.81 -23.08 -15.17
N LEU A 186 -10.91 -23.68 -14.41
CA LEU A 186 -9.52 -23.24 -14.31
C LEU A 186 -8.77 -23.40 -15.64
N ALA A 187 -8.99 -24.50 -16.35
CA ALA A 187 -8.41 -24.72 -17.68
C ALA A 187 -8.87 -23.64 -18.67
N ILE A 188 -10.16 -23.29 -18.67
CA ILE A 188 -10.68 -22.19 -19.51
C ILE A 188 -9.98 -20.88 -19.15
N LEU A 189 -9.89 -20.54 -17.87
CA LEU A 189 -9.26 -19.28 -17.41
C LEU A 189 -7.78 -19.17 -17.82
N ILE A 190 -7.05 -20.28 -17.91
CA ILE A 190 -5.62 -20.32 -18.30
C ILE A 190 -5.44 -20.37 -19.82
N ILE A 191 -6.29 -21.12 -20.52
CA ILE A 191 -6.11 -21.40 -21.95
C ILE A 191 -6.74 -20.31 -22.81
N TRP A 192 -7.92 -19.79 -22.44
CA TRP A 192 -8.66 -18.79 -23.21
C TRP A 192 -7.84 -17.55 -23.57
N PRO A 193 -7.06 -16.93 -22.65
CA PRO A 193 -6.25 -15.76 -22.96
C PRO A 193 -5.13 -15.99 -23.99
N LYS A 194 -4.82 -17.25 -24.33
CA LYS A 194 -3.80 -17.57 -25.34
C LYS A 194 -4.32 -17.40 -26.77
N PHE A 195 -5.65 -17.35 -26.96
CA PHE A 195 -6.27 -17.14 -28.26
C PHE A 195 -6.50 -15.66 -28.55
N LYS A 196 -5.57 -15.02 -29.25
CA LYS A 196 -5.60 -13.58 -29.58
C LYS A 196 -6.89 -13.13 -30.28
N SER A 197 -7.55 -14.00 -31.05
CA SER A 197 -8.83 -13.71 -31.71
C SER A 197 -10.00 -13.52 -30.75
N LEU A 198 -9.87 -14.00 -29.51
CA LEU A 198 -10.91 -13.99 -28.48
C LEU A 198 -10.62 -13.04 -27.31
N ASP A 199 -9.58 -12.21 -27.42
CA ASP A 199 -9.12 -11.30 -26.36
C ASP A 199 -10.21 -10.34 -25.83
N LYS A 200 -11.23 -10.08 -26.67
CA LYS A 200 -12.35 -9.19 -26.30
C LYS A 200 -13.37 -9.85 -25.36
N ILE A 201 -13.35 -11.17 -25.23
CA ILE A 201 -14.31 -11.92 -24.41
C ILE A 201 -13.61 -12.34 -23.11
N PRO A 202 -14.09 -11.86 -21.95
CA PRO A 202 -13.46 -12.18 -20.68
C PRO A 202 -13.47 -13.68 -20.38
N PRO A 203 -12.33 -14.29 -20.04
CA PRO A 203 -12.25 -15.73 -19.75
C PRO A 203 -13.12 -16.15 -18.56
N SER A 204 -13.31 -15.28 -17.58
CA SER A 204 -14.19 -15.52 -16.43
C SER A 204 -15.66 -15.68 -16.81
N LEU A 205 -16.12 -14.90 -17.80
CA LEU A 205 -17.48 -15.03 -18.30
C LEU A 205 -17.69 -16.39 -18.98
N ILE A 206 -16.74 -16.84 -19.81
CA ILE A 206 -16.80 -18.13 -20.49
C ILE A 206 -16.74 -19.28 -19.48
N ALA A 207 -15.85 -19.19 -18.48
CA ALA A 207 -15.77 -20.19 -17.42
C ALA A 207 -17.10 -20.33 -16.66
N VAL A 208 -17.75 -19.22 -16.33
CA VAL A 208 -19.08 -19.23 -15.71
C VAL A 208 -20.13 -19.86 -16.61
N ILE A 209 -20.24 -19.44 -17.88
CA ILE A 209 -21.23 -19.98 -18.82
C ILE A 209 -21.04 -21.50 -18.98
N VAL A 210 -19.82 -21.95 -19.26
CA VAL A 210 -19.52 -23.37 -19.46
C VAL A 210 -19.81 -24.17 -18.20
N SER A 211 -19.40 -23.71 -17.03
CA SER A 211 -19.66 -24.41 -15.77
C SER A 211 -21.15 -24.51 -15.43
N VAL A 212 -21.93 -23.46 -15.71
CA VAL A 212 -23.40 -23.50 -15.56
C VAL A 212 -24.01 -24.53 -16.50
N LEU A 213 -23.60 -24.54 -17.77
CA LEU A 213 -24.09 -25.55 -18.75
C LEU A 213 -23.71 -26.96 -18.33
N MET A 214 -22.48 -27.17 -17.82
CA MET A 214 -22.06 -28.49 -17.32
C MET A 214 -22.96 -28.99 -16.19
N VAL A 215 -23.17 -28.16 -15.14
CA VAL A 215 -23.98 -28.55 -13.97
C VAL A 215 -25.45 -28.72 -14.34
N LYS A 216 -26.00 -27.94 -15.27
CA LYS A 216 -27.40 -28.00 -15.67
C LYS A 216 -27.73 -29.16 -16.58
N PHE A 217 -26.84 -29.47 -17.54
CA PHE A 217 -27.13 -30.46 -18.60
C PHE A 217 -26.44 -31.80 -18.42
N ILE A 218 -25.34 -31.89 -17.65
CA ILE A 218 -24.66 -33.16 -17.39
C ILE A 218 -25.24 -33.78 -16.10
N GLY A 219 -26.10 -34.76 -16.23
CA GLY A 219 -26.86 -35.36 -15.13
C GLY A 219 -26.05 -35.67 -13.86
N PRO A 220 -24.88 -36.34 -13.96
CA PRO A 220 -24.04 -36.62 -12.78
C PRO A 220 -23.52 -35.42 -12.03
N LEU A 221 -23.46 -34.23 -12.64
CA LEU A 221 -22.90 -33.00 -12.04
C LEU A 221 -23.95 -32.13 -11.32
N LYS A 222 -25.23 -32.51 -11.35
CA LYS A 222 -26.33 -31.71 -10.73
C LYS A 222 -26.20 -31.52 -9.23
N ASP A 223 -25.46 -32.38 -8.54
CA ASP A 223 -25.26 -32.33 -7.09
C ASP A 223 -24.14 -31.38 -6.67
N VAL A 224 -23.50 -30.68 -7.62
CA VAL A 224 -22.46 -29.69 -7.32
C VAL A 224 -23.13 -28.44 -6.76
N ASN A 225 -22.61 -27.95 -5.62
CA ASN A 225 -23.12 -26.74 -4.98
C ASN A 225 -23.05 -25.54 -5.93
N THR A 226 -24.17 -24.82 -6.03
CA THR A 226 -24.30 -23.55 -6.75
C THR A 226 -24.52 -22.41 -5.79
N ILE A 227 -24.40 -21.16 -6.25
CA ILE A 227 -24.70 -19.99 -5.41
C ILE A 227 -26.12 -20.10 -4.86
N GLY A 228 -27.10 -20.46 -5.68
CA GLY A 228 -28.50 -20.59 -5.28
C GLY A 228 -28.80 -21.74 -4.33
N SER A 229 -27.92 -22.77 -4.22
CA SER A 229 -28.06 -23.81 -3.21
C SER A 229 -27.58 -23.38 -1.82
N LEU A 230 -26.72 -22.38 -1.75
CA LEU A 230 -26.10 -21.90 -0.50
C LEU A 230 -26.62 -20.53 -0.05
N TYR A 231 -27.03 -19.69 -0.99
CA TYR A 231 -27.42 -18.29 -0.73
C TYR A 231 -28.78 -17.97 -1.35
N THR A 232 -29.58 -17.21 -0.61
CA THR A 232 -30.84 -16.65 -1.14
C THR A 232 -30.54 -15.31 -1.79
N ILE A 233 -30.64 -15.25 -3.13
CA ILE A 233 -30.36 -14.04 -3.90
C ILE A 233 -31.56 -13.10 -3.82
N LYS A 234 -31.35 -11.90 -3.29
CA LYS A 234 -32.35 -10.85 -3.27
C LYS A 234 -32.50 -10.24 -4.68
N LYS A 235 -33.73 -10.10 -5.13
CA LYS A 235 -34.07 -9.45 -6.41
C LYS A 235 -34.27 -7.96 -6.20
N GLY A 236 -33.76 -7.14 -7.11
CA GLY A 236 -34.01 -5.71 -7.15
C GLY A 236 -32.91 -4.85 -6.52
N LEU A 237 -33.18 -3.56 -6.46
CA LEU A 237 -32.27 -2.58 -5.87
C LEU A 237 -32.28 -2.69 -4.35
N PRO A 238 -31.13 -2.52 -3.69
CA PRO A 238 -31.09 -2.46 -2.23
C PRO A 238 -31.81 -1.20 -1.72
N GLY A 239 -32.54 -1.34 -0.61
CA GLY A 239 -32.98 -0.19 0.17
C GLY A 239 -31.79 0.46 0.88
N VAL A 240 -31.95 1.73 1.25
CA VAL A 240 -31.01 2.40 2.14
C VAL A 240 -31.11 1.76 3.53
N SER A 241 -30.01 1.27 4.04
CA SER A 241 -29.91 0.69 5.38
C SER A 241 -29.11 1.63 6.26
N VAL A 242 -29.75 2.16 7.29
CA VAL A 242 -29.08 2.95 8.33
C VAL A 242 -29.03 2.08 9.58
N PRO A 243 -27.83 1.61 9.97
CA PRO A 243 -27.69 0.75 11.15
C PRO A 243 -27.97 1.53 12.44
N SER A 244 -28.41 0.84 13.47
CA SER A 244 -28.43 1.40 14.81
C SER A 244 -27.02 1.49 15.35
N VAL A 245 -26.57 2.68 15.69
CA VAL A 245 -25.20 2.96 16.14
C VAL A 245 -25.20 3.29 17.62
N ASN A 246 -24.34 2.64 18.40
CA ASN A 246 -24.05 3.03 19.77
C ASN A 246 -22.54 3.32 19.95
N MET A 247 -22.18 3.98 21.05
CA MET A 247 -20.79 4.39 21.29
C MET A 247 -19.86 3.19 21.46
N ASP A 248 -20.30 2.13 22.12
CA ASP A 248 -19.49 0.92 22.32
C ASP A 248 -19.16 0.25 20.99
N MET A 249 -20.12 0.24 20.06
CA MET A 249 -19.92 -0.30 18.71
C MET A 249 -18.89 0.54 17.92
N ILE A 250 -18.94 1.87 18.03
CA ILE A 250 -17.97 2.77 17.40
C ILE A 250 -16.57 2.47 17.93
N LEU A 251 -16.39 2.40 19.25
CA LEU A 251 -15.09 2.15 19.86
C LEU A 251 -14.54 0.76 19.51
N THR A 252 -15.39 -0.25 19.48
CA THR A 252 -15.00 -1.63 19.13
C THR A 252 -14.58 -1.75 17.66
N LEU A 253 -15.26 -1.04 16.74
CA LEU A 253 -15.00 -1.13 15.30
C LEU A 253 -13.95 -0.10 14.80
N LEU A 254 -13.48 0.79 15.65
CA LEU A 254 -12.50 1.81 15.24
C LEU A 254 -11.20 1.25 14.66
N PRO A 255 -10.58 0.19 15.22
CA PRO A 255 -9.41 -0.44 14.61
C PRO A 255 -9.69 -1.00 13.21
N ASP A 256 -10.84 -1.69 13.04
CA ASP A 256 -11.25 -2.24 11.76
C ASP A 256 -11.51 -1.12 10.73
N ALA A 257 -12.16 -0.05 11.15
CA ALA A 257 -12.42 1.12 10.29
C ALA A 257 -11.13 1.82 9.86
N LEU A 258 -10.16 1.99 10.76
CA LEU A 258 -8.83 2.52 10.43
C LEU A 258 -8.12 1.64 9.41
N THR A 259 -8.18 0.33 9.60
CA THR A 259 -7.59 -0.63 8.67
C THR A 259 -8.21 -0.55 7.29
N ILE A 260 -9.54 -0.55 7.20
CA ILE A 260 -10.25 -0.40 5.93
C ILE A 260 -9.85 0.93 5.25
N ALA A 261 -9.78 2.04 6.01
CA ALA A 261 -9.42 3.34 5.47
C ALA A 261 -7.98 3.37 4.94
N VAL A 262 -7.02 2.88 5.71
CA VAL A 262 -5.61 2.83 5.31
C VAL A 262 -5.44 1.95 4.07
N LEU A 263 -6.01 0.76 4.08
CA LEU A 263 -5.92 -0.18 2.96
C LEU A 263 -6.58 0.36 1.69
N ALA A 264 -7.80 0.93 1.82
CA ALA A 264 -8.49 1.58 0.71
C ALA A 264 -7.66 2.72 0.10
N GLY A 265 -7.07 3.55 0.96
CA GLY A 265 -6.20 4.64 0.54
C GLY A 265 -4.95 4.13 -0.21
N ILE A 266 -4.26 3.13 0.34
CA ILE A 266 -3.05 2.54 -0.26
C ILE A 266 -3.36 1.94 -1.63
N GLU A 267 -4.34 1.03 -1.71
CA GLU A 267 -4.67 0.35 -2.97
C GLU A 267 -5.17 1.33 -4.04
N SER A 268 -6.02 2.28 -3.66
CA SER A 268 -6.54 3.26 -4.59
C SER A 268 -5.44 4.13 -5.16
N LEU A 269 -4.55 4.68 -4.32
CA LEU A 269 -3.47 5.55 -4.79
C LEU A 269 -2.41 4.77 -5.56
N LEU A 270 -2.11 3.51 -5.21
CA LEU A 270 -1.27 2.64 -6.03
C LEU A 270 -1.90 2.38 -7.40
N SER A 271 -3.20 2.10 -7.44
CA SER A 271 -3.92 1.94 -8.72
C SER A 271 -3.86 3.21 -9.58
N CYS A 272 -3.97 4.39 -8.96
CA CYS A 272 -3.80 5.68 -9.64
C CYS A 272 -2.39 5.85 -10.20
N VAL A 273 -1.34 5.55 -9.43
CA VAL A 273 0.05 5.65 -9.88
C VAL A 273 0.32 4.74 -11.08
N VAL A 274 -0.13 3.48 -11.01
CA VAL A 274 0.01 2.52 -12.12
C VAL A 274 -0.71 3.01 -13.37
N SER A 275 -1.95 3.48 -13.22
CA SER A 275 -2.73 3.97 -14.36
C SER A 275 -2.21 5.27 -14.93
N ASP A 276 -1.66 6.16 -14.11
CA ASP A 276 -0.98 7.37 -14.57
C ASP A 276 0.21 7.05 -15.47
N GLY A 277 1.01 6.04 -15.08
CA GLY A 277 2.10 5.53 -15.92
C GLY A 277 1.63 4.98 -17.27
N MET A 278 0.43 4.37 -17.32
CA MET A 278 -0.13 3.82 -18.56
C MET A 278 -0.65 4.88 -19.54
N ILE A 279 -1.11 6.04 -19.04
CA ILE A 279 -1.76 7.07 -19.87
C ILE A 279 -1.01 8.40 -19.91
N GLY A 280 0.16 8.51 -19.25
CA GLY A 280 0.94 9.75 -19.18
C GLY A 280 0.21 10.90 -18.46
N SER A 281 -0.51 10.60 -17.38
CA SER A 281 -1.32 11.57 -16.62
C SER A 281 -0.82 11.71 -15.18
N ARG A 282 -1.42 12.62 -14.43
CA ARG A 282 -1.24 12.74 -12.98
C ARG A 282 -2.58 12.82 -12.29
N HIS A 283 -2.81 11.96 -11.32
CA HIS A 283 -3.98 12.00 -10.46
C HIS A 283 -3.84 13.10 -9.38
N LYS A 284 -4.96 13.38 -8.71
CA LYS A 284 -5.05 14.28 -7.55
C LYS A 284 -5.23 13.42 -6.30
N PRO A 285 -4.16 13.08 -5.56
CA PRO A 285 -4.23 12.05 -4.51
C PRO A 285 -5.18 12.41 -3.37
N ASN A 286 -5.26 13.69 -2.98
CA ASN A 286 -6.16 14.13 -1.91
C ASN A 286 -7.63 14.04 -2.32
N MET A 287 -7.97 14.41 -3.56
CA MET A 287 -9.32 14.26 -4.09
C MET A 287 -9.71 12.79 -4.27
N GLU A 288 -8.76 11.95 -4.62
CA GLU A 288 -8.98 10.50 -4.71
C GLU A 288 -9.37 9.92 -3.34
N LEU A 289 -8.68 10.28 -2.26
CA LEU A 289 -9.04 9.85 -0.90
C LEU A 289 -10.45 10.33 -0.50
N VAL A 290 -10.80 11.58 -0.80
CA VAL A 290 -12.16 12.10 -0.55
C VAL A 290 -13.20 11.29 -1.32
N ALA A 291 -12.94 10.98 -2.58
CA ALA A 291 -13.84 10.19 -3.40
C ALA A 291 -13.98 8.75 -2.91
N GLN A 292 -12.87 8.12 -2.50
CA GLN A 292 -12.87 6.79 -1.88
C GLN A 292 -13.70 6.79 -0.59
N GLY A 293 -13.55 7.81 0.24
CA GLY A 293 -14.35 7.97 1.46
C GLY A 293 -15.84 8.11 1.16
N ALA A 294 -16.20 9.03 0.27
CA ALA A 294 -17.60 9.22 -0.14
C ALA A 294 -18.20 7.94 -0.77
N GLY A 295 -17.44 7.26 -1.62
CA GLY A 295 -17.85 6.01 -2.24
C GLY A 295 -18.10 4.89 -1.22
N ASN A 296 -17.23 4.76 -0.21
CA ASN A 296 -17.40 3.77 0.87
C ASN A 296 -18.63 4.06 1.73
N ILE A 297 -18.90 5.33 2.07
CA ILE A 297 -20.11 5.71 2.80
C ILE A 297 -21.35 5.33 1.99
N VAL A 298 -21.39 5.67 0.71
CA VAL A 298 -22.53 5.35 -0.14
C VAL A 298 -22.67 3.84 -0.35
N SER A 299 -21.57 3.10 -0.56
CA SER A 299 -21.59 1.65 -0.64
C SER A 299 -22.25 1.01 0.59
N ALA A 300 -21.81 1.41 1.77
CA ALA A 300 -22.33 0.88 3.03
C ALA A 300 -23.83 1.16 3.21
N LEU A 301 -24.29 2.38 2.91
CA LEU A 301 -25.70 2.76 2.99
C LEU A 301 -26.59 1.94 2.07
N PHE A 302 -26.09 1.48 0.94
CA PHE A 302 -26.79 0.60 0.01
C PHE A 302 -26.45 -0.90 0.21
N GLY A 303 -25.96 -1.27 1.38
CA GLY A 303 -25.70 -2.67 1.74
C GLY A 303 -24.52 -3.31 1.00
N GLY A 304 -23.64 -2.49 0.41
CA GLY A 304 -22.38 -2.96 -0.17
C GLY A 304 -21.30 -3.20 0.89
N ILE A 305 -20.15 -3.71 0.43
CA ILE A 305 -18.94 -3.92 1.24
C ILE A 305 -17.92 -2.80 0.96
N PRO A 306 -16.81 -2.71 1.71
CA PRO A 306 -15.75 -1.75 1.45
C PRO A 306 -15.24 -1.83 0.01
N ALA A 307 -14.97 -0.66 -0.56
CA ALA A 307 -14.50 -0.46 -1.93
C ALA A 307 -13.14 0.23 -1.97
N THR A 308 -12.38 -0.06 -3.00
CA THR A 308 -11.18 0.70 -3.37
C THR A 308 -10.94 0.66 -4.88
N GLY A 309 -9.96 1.41 -5.36
CA GLY A 309 -9.52 1.37 -6.74
C GLY A 309 -8.89 0.03 -7.11
N ALA A 310 -9.41 -0.62 -8.14
CA ALA A 310 -8.95 -1.94 -8.56
C ALA A 310 -7.93 -1.84 -9.71
N ILE A 311 -6.65 -2.13 -9.44
CA ILE A 311 -5.55 -2.02 -10.42
C ILE A 311 -5.87 -2.78 -11.71
N ALA A 312 -6.29 -4.04 -11.61
CA ALA A 312 -6.56 -4.90 -12.77
C ALA A 312 -7.73 -4.38 -13.63
N ARG A 313 -8.82 -3.91 -12.98
CA ARG A 313 -9.98 -3.34 -13.68
C ARG A 313 -9.63 -1.99 -14.31
N THR A 314 -8.86 -1.16 -13.63
CA THR A 314 -8.36 0.11 -14.13
C THR A 314 -7.43 -0.09 -15.34
N ALA A 315 -6.53 -1.07 -15.27
CA ALA A 315 -5.70 -1.46 -16.41
C ALA A 315 -6.52 -1.98 -17.60
N ALA A 316 -7.56 -2.79 -17.34
CA ALA A 316 -8.49 -3.25 -18.38
C ALA A 316 -9.25 -2.07 -19.02
N ASN A 317 -9.69 -1.09 -18.24
CA ASN A 317 -10.31 0.14 -18.73
C ASN A 317 -9.38 0.88 -19.71
N VAL A 318 -8.13 1.11 -19.29
CA VAL A 318 -7.11 1.80 -20.12
C VAL A 318 -6.82 1.03 -21.40
N LYS A 319 -6.67 -0.30 -21.34
CA LYS A 319 -6.41 -1.17 -22.51
C LYS A 319 -7.55 -1.16 -23.53
N ASN A 320 -8.80 -1.02 -23.05
CA ASN A 320 -9.98 -0.95 -23.91
C ASN A 320 -10.32 0.48 -24.38
N GLY A 321 -9.44 1.44 -24.15
CA GLY A 321 -9.57 2.81 -24.67
C GLY A 321 -10.23 3.81 -23.73
N GLY A 322 -10.58 3.43 -22.49
CA GLY A 322 -11.06 4.35 -21.48
C GLY A 322 -9.99 5.39 -21.10
N ARG A 323 -10.37 6.65 -21.09
CA ARG A 323 -9.45 7.78 -20.80
C ARG A 323 -10.05 8.82 -19.88
N THR A 324 -11.32 8.66 -19.52
CA THR A 324 -12.01 9.62 -18.65
C THR A 324 -12.86 8.91 -17.57
N PRO A 325 -13.26 9.62 -16.52
CA PRO A 325 -14.11 9.08 -15.46
C PRO A 325 -15.47 8.55 -15.96
N ILE A 326 -15.90 8.96 -17.15
CA ILE A 326 -17.15 8.49 -17.77
C ILE A 326 -17.13 6.98 -17.98
N ALA A 327 -15.99 6.39 -18.33
CA ALA A 327 -15.88 4.94 -18.48
C ALA A 327 -16.24 4.21 -17.18
N GLY A 328 -15.80 4.71 -16.00
CA GLY A 328 -16.16 4.15 -14.71
C GLY A 328 -17.62 4.37 -14.33
N MET A 329 -18.19 5.51 -14.69
CA MET A 329 -19.64 5.74 -14.50
C MET A 329 -20.49 4.80 -15.37
N VAL A 330 -20.12 4.61 -16.64
CA VAL A 330 -20.76 3.64 -17.55
C VAL A 330 -20.62 2.22 -17.05
N HIS A 331 -19.44 1.85 -16.50
CA HIS A 331 -19.23 0.57 -15.84
C HIS A 331 -20.26 0.32 -14.73
N SER A 332 -20.45 1.28 -13.84
CA SER A 332 -21.40 1.18 -12.73
C SER A 332 -22.85 1.12 -13.20
N VAL A 333 -23.23 1.93 -14.18
CA VAL A 333 -24.58 1.89 -14.78
C VAL A 333 -24.84 0.55 -15.50
N THR A 334 -23.84 0.03 -16.21
CA THR A 334 -23.94 -1.30 -16.86
C THR A 334 -24.15 -2.40 -15.82
N LEU A 335 -23.42 -2.38 -14.71
CA LEU A 335 -23.62 -3.35 -13.62
C LEU A 335 -25.00 -3.21 -12.97
N LEU A 336 -25.53 -1.99 -12.87
CA LEU A 336 -26.89 -1.76 -12.39
C LEU A 336 -27.94 -2.44 -13.30
N ILE A 337 -27.80 -2.30 -14.61
CA ILE A 337 -28.67 -2.97 -15.58
C ILE A 337 -28.55 -4.49 -15.43
N VAL A 338 -27.32 -5.00 -15.32
CA VAL A 338 -27.03 -6.44 -15.14
C VAL A 338 -27.64 -6.94 -13.82
N LEU A 339 -27.56 -6.18 -12.73
CA LEU A 339 -28.17 -6.53 -11.44
C LEU A 339 -29.67 -6.76 -11.59
N VAL A 340 -30.37 -5.82 -12.24
CA VAL A 340 -31.82 -5.89 -12.38
C VAL A 340 -32.25 -7.06 -13.30
N VAL A 341 -31.51 -7.31 -14.38
CA VAL A 341 -31.91 -8.27 -15.43
C VAL A 341 -31.33 -9.66 -15.22
N LEU A 342 -30.05 -9.77 -14.85
CA LEU A 342 -29.31 -11.05 -14.87
C LEU A 342 -29.06 -11.66 -13.49
N MET A 343 -29.25 -10.92 -12.40
CA MET A 343 -28.95 -11.42 -11.06
C MET A 343 -29.68 -12.74 -10.71
N PRO A 344 -30.93 -12.99 -11.10
CA PRO A 344 -31.58 -14.28 -10.86
C PRO A 344 -30.82 -15.47 -11.43
N TYR A 345 -30.10 -15.29 -12.54
CA TYR A 345 -29.32 -16.34 -13.18
C TYR A 345 -27.98 -16.62 -12.48
N ALA A 346 -27.51 -15.69 -11.63
CA ALA A 346 -26.32 -15.92 -10.81
C ALA A 346 -26.49 -17.10 -9.84
N ALA A 347 -27.72 -17.43 -9.45
CA ALA A 347 -28.03 -18.61 -8.65
C ALA A 347 -27.52 -19.93 -9.25
N TRP A 348 -27.38 -20.00 -10.57
CA TRP A 348 -26.96 -21.22 -11.28
C TRP A 348 -25.44 -21.41 -11.30
N ILE A 349 -24.65 -20.41 -10.91
CA ILE A 349 -23.18 -20.46 -10.98
C ILE A 349 -22.66 -21.47 -9.94
N PRO A 350 -21.87 -22.46 -10.35
CA PRO A 350 -21.29 -23.44 -9.44
C PRO A 350 -20.17 -22.84 -8.57
N MET A 351 -20.14 -23.21 -7.29
CA MET A 351 -19.10 -22.73 -6.35
C MET A 351 -17.67 -23.06 -6.81
N PRO A 352 -17.38 -24.26 -7.40
CA PRO A 352 -16.03 -24.55 -7.91
C PRO A 352 -15.57 -23.61 -9.03
N ALA A 353 -16.49 -23.05 -9.84
CA ALA A 353 -16.14 -22.09 -10.86
C ALA A 353 -15.74 -20.73 -10.24
N ILE A 354 -16.44 -20.31 -9.18
CA ILE A 354 -16.08 -19.14 -8.39
C ILE A 354 -14.70 -19.32 -7.77
N ALA A 355 -14.44 -20.47 -7.16
CA ALA A 355 -13.13 -20.80 -6.60
C ALA A 355 -12.00 -20.75 -7.65
N ALA A 356 -12.24 -21.29 -8.85
CA ALA A 356 -11.28 -21.22 -9.96
C ALA A 356 -10.98 -19.77 -10.39
N ILE A 357 -12.00 -18.91 -10.45
CA ILE A 357 -11.83 -17.47 -10.74
C ILE A 357 -10.96 -16.83 -9.66
N LEU A 358 -11.22 -17.11 -8.38
CA LEU A 358 -10.45 -16.53 -7.27
C LEU A 358 -9.02 -17.07 -7.21
N PHE A 359 -8.74 -18.28 -7.64
CA PHE A 359 -7.36 -18.77 -7.81
C PHE A 359 -6.58 -17.96 -8.83
N ILE A 360 -7.18 -17.64 -9.97
CA ILE A 360 -6.54 -16.78 -10.99
C ILE A 360 -6.37 -15.36 -10.48
N VAL A 361 -7.35 -14.82 -9.73
CA VAL A 361 -7.23 -13.50 -9.08
C VAL A 361 -6.07 -13.49 -8.10
N ALA A 362 -5.98 -14.48 -7.22
CA ALA A 362 -4.89 -14.62 -6.25
C ALA A 362 -3.53 -14.74 -6.96
N TYR A 363 -3.43 -15.57 -8.00
CA TYR A 363 -2.21 -15.70 -8.80
C TYR A 363 -1.78 -14.36 -9.41
N ASN A 364 -2.71 -13.63 -10.04
CA ASN A 364 -2.41 -12.36 -10.70
C ASN A 364 -2.06 -11.26 -9.67
N MET A 365 -2.72 -11.27 -8.50
CA MET A 365 -2.49 -10.30 -7.44
C MET A 365 -1.21 -10.57 -6.67
N SER A 366 -0.79 -11.83 -6.55
CA SER A 366 0.35 -12.23 -5.73
C SER A 366 1.65 -11.51 -6.11
N GLY A 367 1.81 -11.13 -7.38
CA GLY A 367 3.06 -10.56 -7.88
C GLY A 367 4.28 -11.45 -7.59
N TRP A 368 4.10 -12.78 -7.56
CA TRP A 368 5.11 -13.73 -7.08
C TRP A 368 6.49 -13.57 -7.73
N ARG A 369 6.53 -13.16 -9.01
CA ARG A 369 7.80 -12.92 -9.70
C ARG A 369 8.56 -11.74 -9.10
N GLU A 370 7.83 -10.67 -8.79
CA GLU A 370 8.39 -9.48 -8.14
C GLU A 370 8.82 -9.80 -6.72
N MET A 371 8.01 -10.56 -5.97
CA MET A 371 8.38 -11.03 -4.63
C MET A 371 9.69 -11.83 -4.65
N VAL A 372 9.84 -12.79 -5.58
CA VAL A 372 11.07 -13.58 -5.73
C VAL A 372 12.25 -12.69 -6.13
N ASN A 373 12.03 -11.71 -7.01
CA ASN A 373 13.04 -10.75 -7.42
C ASN A 373 13.53 -9.90 -6.23
N LEU A 374 12.62 -9.37 -5.42
CA LEU A 374 12.94 -8.62 -4.21
C LEU A 374 13.72 -9.47 -3.19
N VAL A 375 13.28 -10.70 -2.92
CA VAL A 375 14.00 -11.59 -2.00
C VAL A 375 15.44 -11.86 -2.45
N LYS A 376 15.69 -11.94 -3.76
CA LYS A 376 17.02 -12.21 -4.30
C LYS A 376 17.95 -11.01 -4.36
N HIS A 377 17.42 -9.80 -4.59
CA HIS A 377 18.22 -8.63 -4.93
C HIS A 377 18.10 -7.48 -3.92
N SER A 378 17.13 -7.51 -3.00
CA SER A 378 16.99 -6.46 -1.99
C SER A 378 17.98 -6.64 -0.83
N PRO A 379 18.31 -5.56 -0.11
CA PRO A 379 19.02 -5.64 1.16
C PRO A 379 18.33 -6.58 2.15
N LYS A 380 19.10 -7.26 2.99
CA LYS A 380 18.57 -8.21 3.99
C LYS A 380 17.49 -7.61 4.89
N SER A 381 17.62 -6.32 5.24
CA SER A 381 16.62 -5.57 6.01
C SER A 381 15.26 -5.51 5.30
N ASP A 382 15.27 -5.22 4.00
CA ASP A 382 14.06 -5.07 3.21
C ASP A 382 13.39 -6.42 2.95
N THR A 383 14.21 -7.46 2.73
CA THR A 383 13.74 -8.85 2.63
C THR A 383 13.09 -9.30 3.95
N LEU A 384 13.67 -8.93 5.10
CA LEU A 384 13.10 -9.24 6.41
C LEU A 384 11.72 -8.59 6.59
N VAL A 385 11.57 -7.29 6.26
CA VAL A 385 10.27 -6.59 6.29
C VAL A 385 9.25 -7.29 5.41
N LEU A 386 9.62 -7.62 4.17
CA LEU A 386 8.76 -8.28 3.20
C LEU A 386 8.25 -9.63 3.72
N LEU A 387 9.15 -10.50 4.18
CA LEU A 387 8.79 -11.84 4.66
C LEU A 387 7.99 -11.79 5.95
N THR A 388 8.35 -10.89 6.88
CA THR A 388 7.58 -10.71 8.13
C THR A 388 6.16 -10.24 7.83
N THR A 389 6.00 -9.23 6.96
CA THR A 389 4.68 -8.73 6.57
C THR A 389 3.85 -9.83 5.90
N MET A 390 4.45 -10.62 5.00
CA MET A 390 3.79 -11.76 4.36
C MET A 390 3.32 -12.79 5.38
N VAL A 391 4.20 -13.23 6.28
CA VAL A 391 3.87 -14.27 7.27
C VAL A 391 2.79 -13.78 8.23
N LEU A 392 2.90 -12.54 8.72
CA LEU A 392 1.90 -11.97 9.63
C LEU A 392 0.53 -11.82 8.95
N THR A 393 0.49 -11.48 7.65
CA THR A 393 -0.78 -11.43 6.88
C THR A 393 -1.46 -12.79 6.79
N VAL A 394 -0.67 -13.88 6.67
CA VAL A 394 -1.22 -15.24 6.54
C VAL A 394 -1.62 -15.82 7.90
N VAL A 395 -0.81 -15.61 8.94
CA VAL A 395 -0.95 -16.27 10.25
C VAL A 395 -1.92 -15.53 11.18
N PHE A 396 -1.86 -14.21 11.18
CA PHE A 396 -2.71 -13.36 12.00
C PHE A 396 -3.76 -12.66 11.16
N ASP A 397 -3.50 -11.41 10.84
CA ASP A 397 -4.33 -10.60 9.96
C ASP A 397 -3.51 -9.49 9.26
N LEU A 398 -4.16 -8.78 8.36
CA LEU A 398 -3.54 -7.71 7.59
C LEU A 398 -3.21 -6.48 8.46
N VAL A 399 -3.99 -6.20 9.51
CA VAL A 399 -3.78 -5.04 10.40
C VAL A 399 -2.44 -5.16 11.08
N VAL A 400 -2.26 -6.27 11.81
CA VAL A 400 -1.01 -6.60 12.51
C VAL A 400 0.17 -6.61 11.54
N ALA A 401 -0.02 -7.17 10.34
CA ALA A 401 1.04 -7.22 9.32
C ALA A 401 1.50 -5.82 8.87
N ILE A 402 0.56 -4.90 8.64
CA ILE A 402 0.88 -3.53 8.21
C ILE A 402 1.53 -2.75 9.36
N GLU A 403 0.96 -2.81 10.56
CA GLU A 403 1.49 -2.10 11.74
C GLU A 403 2.92 -2.52 12.06
N VAL A 404 3.15 -3.81 12.22
CA VAL A 404 4.49 -4.37 12.48
C VAL A 404 5.43 -4.08 11.32
N GLY A 405 4.95 -4.23 10.08
CA GLY A 405 5.74 -3.95 8.87
C GLY A 405 6.23 -2.49 8.81
N ILE A 406 5.36 -1.52 9.08
CA ILE A 406 5.71 -0.09 9.08
C ILE A 406 6.71 0.21 10.19
N VAL A 407 6.45 -0.25 11.42
CA VAL A 407 7.35 -0.03 12.56
C VAL A 407 8.72 -0.64 12.29
N MET A 408 8.76 -1.88 11.79
CA MET A 408 10.02 -2.56 11.48
C MET A 408 10.78 -1.87 10.34
N ALA A 409 10.09 -1.44 9.28
CA ALA A 409 10.70 -0.72 8.18
C ALA A 409 11.28 0.62 8.64
N ALA A 410 10.55 1.37 9.49
CA ALA A 410 11.02 2.63 10.06
C ALA A 410 12.27 2.42 10.94
N LEU A 411 12.28 1.42 11.81
CA LEU A 411 13.44 1.11 12.66
C LEU A 411 14.66 0.68 11.83
N LEU A 412 14.48 -0.16 10.81
CA LEU A 412 15.56 -0.59 9.93
C LEU A 412 16.07 0.55 9.03
N PHE A 413 15.20 1.48 8.62
CA PHE A 413 15.60 2.69 7.93
C PHE A 413 16.43 3.60 8.83
N LEU A 414 16.01 3.82 10.09
CA LEU A 414 16.78 4.60 11.07
C LEU A 414 18.15 3.99 11.33
N LYS A 415 18.22 2.66 11.49
CA LYS A 415 19.49 1.96 11.61
C LYS A 415 20.39 2.20 10.40
N ARG A 416 19.85 2.04 9.18
CA ARG A 416 20.60 2.28 7.94
C ARG A 416 21.11 3.72 7.85
N MET A 417 20.31 4.71 8.25
CA MET A 417 20.74 6.10 8.29
C MET A 417 21.86 6.34 9.29
N ALA A 418 21.80 5.68 10.45
CA ALA A 418 22.88 5.73 11.43
C ALA A 418 24.18 5.05 10.90
N ASP A 419 24.05 3.93 10.19
CA ASP A 419 25.20 3.19 9.66
C ASP A 419 25.95 3.99 8.58
N VAL A 420 25.23 4.77 7.76
CA VAL A 420 25.79 5.63 6.70
C VAL A 420 26.52 6.86 7.27
N THR A 421 26.20 7.27 8.50
CA THR A 421 26.88 8.42 9.13
C THR A 421 28.28 7.99 9.59
N GLU A 422 29.29 8.66 9.09
CA GLU A 422 30.70 8.42 9.40
C GLU A 422 31.33 9.64 10.06
N VAL A 423 32.24 9.40 11.00
CA VAL A 423 33.11 10.41 11.58
C VAL A 423 34.55 9.99 11.26
N ARG A 424 35.25 10.83 10.51
CA ARG A 424 36.66 10.62 10.15
C ARG A 424 37.53 11.64 10.87
N SER A 425 38.72 11.24 11.32
CA SER A 425 39.65 12.12 12.01
C SER A 425 40.97 12.19 11.25
N TRP A 426 41.58 13.39 11.21
CA TRP A 426 42.89 13.65 10.64
C TRP A 426 43.77 14.38 11.65
N LYS A 427 44.86 13.72 12.07
CA LYS A 427 45.86 14.29 12.99
C LYS A 427 47.13 14.70 12.28
N TYR A 428 47.55 13.92 11.27
CA TYR A 428 48.69 14.20 10.37
C TYR A 428 48.35 13.72 8.97
N ILE A 429 48.52 14.58 7.99
CA ILE A 429 48.39 14.18 6.59
C ILE A 429 49.75 13.69 6.13
N GLY A 430 50.00 12.39 6.25
CA GLY A 430 51.03 11.71 5.50
C GLY A 430 50.51 11.43 4.08
N GLU A 431 51.40 11.31 3.13
CA GLU A 431 51.24 11.20 1.67
C GLU A 431 50.22 10.18 1.12
N ASN A 432 48.97 10.21 1.57
CA ASN A 432 47.90 9.43 0.92
C ASN A 432 47.20 10.33 -0.09
N ILE A 433 47.52 10.13 -1.36
CA ILE A 433 46.83 10.74 -2.49
C ILE A 433 45.39 10.25 -2.50
N ASP A 434 44.46 11.18 -2.36
CA ASP A 434 43.02 10.87 -2.50
C ASP A 434 42.73 10.64 -3.99
N GLU A 435 42.32 9.42 -4.34
CA GLU A 435 41.99 9.03 -5.71
C GLU A 435 40.74 9.74 -6.27
N ASN A 436 40.00 10.48 -5.45
CA ASN A 436 38.71 11.05 -5.82
C ASN A 436 38.75 12.45 -6.45
N ASN A 437 39.89 13.03 -6.75
CA ASN A 437 40.04 14.37 -7.39
C ASN A 437 39.17 15.49 -6.78
N ASP A 438 38.87 15.45 -5.47
CA ASP A 438 38.16 16.51 -4.77
C ASP A 438 39.18 17.60 -4.29
N PRO A 439 39.18 18.79 -4.91
CA PRO A 439 40.13 19.86 -4.54
C PRO A 439 39.96 20.35 -3.10
N GLU A 440 38.79 20.10 -2.49
CA GLU A 440 38.51 20.43 -1.10
C GLU A 440 38.80 19.27 -0.15
N SER A 441 39.35 18.16 -0.62
CA SER A 441 39.75 17.02 0.22
C SER A 441 40.70 17.48 1.32
N ILE A 442 40.44 17.08 2.56
CA ILE A 442 41.31 17.38 3.69
C ILE A 442 42.68 16.69 3.53
N ASN A 443 42.75 15.57 2.82
CA ASN A 443 43.99 14.85 2.54
C ASN A 443 44.99 15.68 1.72
N LEU A 444 44.54 16.71 1.01
CA LEU A 444 45.34 17.65 0.24
C LEU A 444 45.77 18.89 1.04
N LYS A 445 45.40 19.01 2.31
CA LYS A 445 45.60 20.20 3.14
C LYS A 445 46.62 19.93 4.26
N LYS A 446 47.45 20.87 4.53
CA LYS A 446 48.36 20.82 5.68
C LYS A 446 47.60 21.24 6.95
N VAL A 447 47.49 20.34 7.90
CA VAL A 447 46.85 20.63 9.21
C VAL A 447 47.93 21.25 10.13
N PRO A 448 47.67 22.39 10.77
CA PRO A 448 48.58 22.99 11.74
C PRO A 448 48.88 22.07 12.93
N ASP A 449 50.07 22.20 13.52
CA ASP A 449 50.42 21.50 14.75
C ASP A 449 49.37 21.78 15.86
N LYS A 450 49.14 20.78 16.75
CA LYS A 450 48.18 20.86 17.84
C LYS A 450 46.72 21.14 17.41
N THR A 451 46.41 20.89 16.11
CA THR A 451 45.08 20.99 15.54
C THR A 451 44.59 19.60 15.18
N LEU A 452 43.34 19.29 15.52
CA LEU A 452 42.67 18.05 15.20
C LEU A 452 41.46 18.35 14.33
N VAL A 453 41.33 17.68 13.20
CA VAL A 453 40.20 17.86 12.29
C VAL A 453 39.33 16.61 12.31
N TYR A 454 38.05 16.81 12.54
CA TYR A 454 37.01 15.79 12.36
C TYR A 454 36.09 16.17 11.22
N GLU A 455 35.85 15.27 10.30
CA GLU A 455 34.83 15.43 9.27
C GLU A 455 33.67 14.49 9.56
N ILE A 456 32.47 15.06 9.55
CA ILE A 456 31.21 14.35 9.72
C ILE A 456 30.55 14.25 8.35
N ILE A 457 30.25 13.02 7.93
CA ILE A 457 29.59 12.71 6.66
C ILE A 457 28.28 12.00 6.95
N GLY A 458 27.19 12.51 6.40
CA GLY A 458 25.85 11.94 6.57
C GLY A 458 24.99 12.75 7.56
N PRO A 459 23.70 12.39 7.67
CA PRO A 459 22.75 13.10 8.53
C PRO A 459 23.05 12.81 10.00
N MET A 460 23.05 13.87 10.81
CA MET A 460 23.29 13.80 12.25
C MET A 460 21.95 13.66 13.00
N PHE A 461 21.53 12.44 13.27
CA PHE A 461 20.32 12.13 14.02
C PHE A 461 20.63 11.33 15.29
N PHE A 462 19.64 11.22 16.19
CA PHE A 462 19.76 10.55 17.48
C PHE A 462 20.38 9.14 17.41
N ALA A 463 20.06 8.37 16.34
CA ALA A 463 20.58 7.01 16.16
C ALA A 463 22.09 6.96 15.84
N ALA A 464 22.70 8.08 15.43
CA ALA A 464 24.14 8.19 15.17
C ALA A 464 24.88 8.99 16.26
N ALA A 465 24.18 9.44 17.32
CA ALA A 465 24.73 10.35 18.32
C ALA A 465 25.96 9.79 19.06
N ASP A 466 26.01 8.48 19.28
CA ASP A 466 27.14 7.81 19.93
C ASP A 466 28.42 7.91 19.13
N LYS A 467 28.34 7.88 17.78
CA LYS A 467 29.52 8.02 16.90
C LYS A 467 30.24 9.36 17.05
N PHE A 468 29.53 10.39 17.51
CA PHE A 468 30.12 11.72 17.74
C PHE A 468 30.74 11.85 19.15
N MET A 469 30.44 10.93 20.06
CA MET A 469 31.00 10.95 21.41
C MET A 469 32.42 10.38 21.48
N ASP A 470 32.84 9.60 20.49
CA ASP A 470 34.15 8.95 20.41
C ASP A 470 35.28 9.92 19.90
N ILE A 471 35.06 11.23 20.02
CA ILE A 471 36.10 12.22 19.69
C ILE A 471 37.18 12.17 20.76
N HIS A 472 38.28 11.50 20.46
CA HIS A 472 39.45 11.42 21.33
C HIS A 472 40.31 12.65 21.14
N MET A 473 40.42 13.46 22.22
CA MET A 473 41.28 14.65 22.27
C MET A 473 42.51 14.33 23.11
N GLU A 474 43.67 14.36 22.49
CA GLU A 474 44.95 14.20 23.17
C GLU A 474 45.29 15.47 24.02
N SER A 475 46.28 15.35 24.90
CA SER A 475 46.57 16.41 25.90
C SER A 475 47.21 17.66 25.31
N ASP A 476 47.78 17.60 24.09
CA ASP A 476 48.50 18.68 23.42
C ASP A 476 47.66 19.47 22.39
N VAL A 477 46.42 19.09 22.14
CA VAL A 477 45.50 19.72 21.16
C VAL A 477 45.04 21.06 21.70
N LYS A 478 45.16 22.12 20.87
CA LYS A 478 44.65 23.48 21.16
C LYS A 478 43.40 23.83 20.34
N VAL A 479 43.26 23.25 19.12
CA VAL A 479 42.13 23.53 18.23
C VAL A 479 41.51 22.23 17.73
N VAL A 480 40.19 22.16 17.78
CA VAL A 480 39.40 21.08 17.17
C VAL A 480 38.52 21.68 16.10
N ILE A 481 38.73 21.28 14.84
CA ILE A 481 37.90 21.67 13.71
C ILE A 481 36.90 20.55 13.43
N ILE A 482 35.60 20.89 13.46
CA ILE A 482 34.54 19.95 13.03
C ILE A 482 34.02 20.41 11.68
N ARG A 483 34.36 19.64 10.65
CA ARG A 483 33.94 19.89 9.27
C ARG A 483 32.56 19.25 9.04
N MET A 484 31.58 20.07 8.64
CA MET A 484 30.19 19.67 8.51
C MET A 484 29.66 19.79 7.07
N ARG A 485 30.55 19.86 6.07
CA ARG A 485 30.19 19.91 4.64
C ARG A 485 29.27 18.74 4.24
N GLY A 486 29.53 17.56 4.78
CA GLY A 486 28.77 16.33 4.52
C GLY A 486 27.50 16.17 5.35
N VAL A 487 27.09 17.17 6.16
CA VAL A 487 25.94 17.07 7.07
C VAL A 487 24.73 17.82 6.51
N PRO A 488 23.80 17.15 5.81
CA PRO A 488 22.64 17.80 5.20
C PRO A 488 21.53 18.16 6.20
N ALA A 489 21.48 17.45 7.34
CA ALA A 489 20.45 17.64 8.35
C ALA A 489 20.96 17.21 9.73
N MET A 490 20.43 17.86 10.77
CA MET A 490 20.72 17.59 12.18
C MET A 490 19.44 17.65 13.01
N ASP A 491 19.32 16.80 14.04
CA ASP A 491 18.27 16.88 15.05
C ASP A 491 18.79 17.43 16.38
N ILE A 492 17.87 17.60 17.33
CA ILE A 492 18.20 18.17 18.66
C ILE A 492 19.14 17.26 19.47
N SER A 493 19.09 15.95 19.24
CA SER A 493 19.97 14.99 19.94
C SER A 493 21.41 15.13 19.46
N ALA A 494 21.62 15.26 18.17
CA ALA A 494 22.92 15.53 17.58
C ALA A 494 23.49 16.89 18.02
N LEU A 495 22.64 17.92 18.09
CA LEU A 495 23.04 19.21 18.63
C LEU A 495 23.50 19.12 20.09
N ARG A 496 22.81 18.30 20.91
CA ARG A 496 23.22 18.03 22.30
C ARG A 496 24.60 17.35 22.36
N SER A 497 24.89 16.43 21.45
CA SER A 497 26.23 15.81 21.36
C SER A 497 27.30 16.83 21.00
N LEU A 498 27.04 17.75 20.04
CA LEU A 498 27.96 18.85 19.74
C LEU A 498 28.16 19.79 20.92
N LYS A 499 27.11 20.13 21.66
CA LYS A 499 27.22 20.92 22.91
C LYS A 499 28.10 20.23 23.95
N ASN A 500 27.97 18.91 24.09
CA ASN A 500 28.82 18.16 25.01
C ASN A 500 30.30 18.20 24.58
N ILE A 501 30.59 18.05 23.30
CA ILE A 501 31.94 18.18 22.75
C ILE A 501 32.48 19.60 23.03
N HIS A 502 31.70 20.66 22.74
CA HIS A 502 32.07 22.02 23.02
C HIS A 502 32.40 22.23 24.49
N ASN A 503 31.58 21.72 25.40
CA ASN A 503 31.81 21.80 26.83
C ASN A 503 33.11 21.12 27.29
N VAL A 504 33.44 19.98 26.67
CA VAL A 504 34.72 19.28 26.89
C VAL A 504 35.87 20.12 26.39
N CYS A 505 35.78 20.68 25.19
CA CYS A 505 36.77 21.58 24.62
C CYS A 505 37.00 22.80 25.56
N LYS A 506 35.94 23.45 25.95
CA LYS A 506 35.99 24.64 26.87
C LYS A 506 36.68 24.32 28.20
N LYS A 507 36.38 23.18 28.82
CA LYS A 507 37.02 22.74 30.08
C LYS A 507 38.51 22.45 29.91
N ARG A 508 38.96 22.08 28.72
CA ARG A 508 40.36 21.75 28.41
C ARG A 508 41.11 22.93 27.79
N GLY A 509 40.48 24.11 27.61
CA GLY A 509 41.07 25.26 26.94
C GLY A 509 41.31 25.06 25.45
N ILE A 510 40.53 24.16 24.80
CA ILE A 510 40.58 23.86 23.37
C ILE A 510 39.55 24.73 22.65
N THR A 511 39.94 25.40 21.57
CA THR A 511 39.01 26.15 20.71
C THR A 511 38.32 25.21 19.76
N MET A 512 36.99 25.20 19.76
CA MET A 512 36.19 24.44 18.79
C MET A 512 35.79 25.31 17.61
N VAL A 513 36.16 24.91 16.40
CA VAL A 513 35.86 25.61 15.15
C VAL A 513 34.92 24.75 14.30
N LEU A 514 33.84 25.34 13.77
CA LEU A 514 32.89 24.69 12.90
C LEU A 514 33.12 25.13 11.45
N SER A 515 33.39 24.18 10.53
CA SER A 515 33.70 24.49 9.15
C SER A 515 32.61 24.00 8.21
N HIS A 516 32.22 24.85 7.27
CA HIS A 516 31.26 24.55 6.19
C HIS A 516 29.92 23.98 6.72
N VAL A 517 29.32 24.66 7.70
CA VAL A 517 28.02 24.25 8.25
C VAL A 517 26.92 24.56 7.23
N GLN A 518 26.15 23.55 6.83
CA GLN A 518 25.04 23.71 5.89
C GLN A 518 23.85 24.47 6.53
N GLU A 519 22.90 24.92 5.69
CA GLU A 519 21.81 25.82 6.06
C GLU A 519 20.92 25.27 7.19
N GLN A 520 20.49 23.98 7.09
CA GLN A 520 19.59 23.40 8.09
C GLN A 520 20.29 23.20 9.46
N PRO A 521 21.51 22.60 9.56
CA PRO A 521 22.25 22.53 10.80
C PRO A 521 22.54 23.91 11.40
N LYS A 522 22.92 24.92 10.58
CA LYS A 522 23.18 26.27 11.02
C LYS A 522 21.94 26.92 11.65
N SER A 523 20.81 26.87 10.95
CA SER A 523 19.52 27.38 11.46
C SER A 523 19.13 26.75 12.80
N MET A 524 19.41 25.45 12.96
CA MET A 524 19.11 24.76 14.21
C MET A 524 20.02 25.19 15.35
N MET A 525 21.32 25.36 15.09
CA MET A 525 22.30 25.86 16.07
C MET A 525 21.96 27.29 16.52
N GLU A 526 21.57 28.17 15.59
CA GLU A 526 21.15 29.54 15.87
C GLU A 526 19.88 29.57 16.74
N LYS A 527 18.83 28.83 16.36
CA LYS A 527 17.57 28.74 17.12
C LYS A 527 17.77 28.21 18.55
N ALA A 528 18.72 27.33 18.74
CA ALA A 528 19.04 26.74 20.05
C ALA A 528 20.06 27.54 20.86
N GLY A 529 20.51 28.70 20.36
CA GLY A 529 21.51 29.57 21.01
C GLY A 529 22.93 29.01 20.98
N PHE A 530 23.16 27.88 20.31
CA PHE A 530 24.47 27.23 20.30
C PHE A 530 25.50 28.00 19.46
N ALA A 531 25.05 28.68 18.40
CA ALA A 531 25.94 29.52 17.59
C ALA A 531 26.57 30.66 18.44
N ALA A 532 25.80 31.26 19.34
CA ALA A 532 26.30 32.29 20.28
C ALA A 532 27.23 31.70 21.36
N GLU A 533 26.98 30.44 21.81
CA GLU A 533 27.84 29.76 22.78
C GLU A 533 29.23 29.43 22.21
N VAL A 534 29.30 29.05 20.94
CA VAL A 534 30.55 28.75 20.22
C VAL A 534 31.29 30.00 19.81
N GLY A 535 30.54 31.09 19.51
CA GLY A 535 31.05 32.35 18.98
C GLY A 535 31.05 32.39 17.45
N GLU A 536 30.63 33.53 16.89
CA GLU A 536 30.48 33.66 15.42
C GLU A 536 31.80 33.54 14.68
N ASP A 537 32.92 33.98 15.27
CA ASP A 537 34.27 33.89 14.71
C ASP A 537 34.73 32.43 14.51
N ASN A 538 34.15 31.50 15.25
CA ASN A 538 34.46 30.09 15.17
C ASN A 538 33.65 29.35 14.07
N PHE A 539 32.83 30.06 13.29
CA PHE A 539 32.11 29.50 12.12
C PHE A 539 32.84 29.88 10.82
N CYS A 540 33.60 28.98 10.26
CA CYS A 540 34.35 29.20 9.03
C CYS A 540 33.58 28.74 7.80
N ALA A 541 33.64 29.51 6.71
CA ALA A 541 32.93 29.22 5.47
C ALA A 541 33.40 27.92 4.79
N ASN A 542 34.65 27.58 4.91
CA ASN A 542 35.26 26.38 4.32
C ASN A 542 36.43 25.88 5.17
N ILE A 543 37.04 24.75 4.75
CA ILE A 543 38.13 24.15 5.52
C ILE A 543 39.40 24.98 5.48
N ASP A 544 39.69 25.70 4.39
CA ASP A 544 40.90 26.52 4.27
C ASP A 544 40.86 27.69 5.25
N ALA A 545 39.70 28.35 5.36
CA ALA A 545 39.50 29.42 6.37
C ALA A 545 39.64 28.87 7.79
N ALA A 546 39.11 27.69 8.07
CA ALA A 546 39.22 27.05 9.38
C ALA A 546 40.67 26.67 9.74
N LEU A 547 41.45 26.17 8.79
CA LEU A 547 42.85 25.82 8.97
C LEU A 547 43.69 27.08 9.16
N ALA A 548 43.44 28.16 8.40
CA ALA A 548 44.12 29.44 8.57
C ALA A 548 43.83 30.02 9.96
N TYR A 549 42.57 30.01 10.39
CA TYR A 549 42.17 30.46 11.73
C TYR A 549 42.80 29.62 12.85
N ALA A 550 42.87 28.29 12.65
CA ALA A 550 43.56 27.42 13.59
C ALA A 550 45.06 27.73 13.68
N GLN A 551 45.72 28.07 12.56
CA GLN A 551 47.13 28.48 12.54
C GLN A 551 47.38 29.77 13.35
N GLU A 552 46.44 30.74 13.31
CA GLU A 552 46.52 31.97 14.12
C GLU A 552 46.41 31.67 15.62
N ILE A 553 45.58 30.72 16.02
CA ILE A 553 45.42 30.34 17.43
C ILE A 553 46.61 29.56 17.98
N VAL A 554 47.23 28.71 17.14
CA VAL A 554 48.32 27.83 17.59
C VAL A 554 49.67 28.58 17.59
N GLY A 555 49.84 29.58 16.72
CA GLY A 555 51.04 30.42 16.59
C GLY A 555 51.96 29.89 15.53
#